data_c86c2b1d4882658206f666d33c0ac491
#
_entry.id   c86c2b1d4882658206f666d33c0ac491
#
_cell.length_a   1.000
_cell.length_b   1.000
_cell.length_c   1.000
_cell.angle_alpha   90.00
_cell.angle_beta   90.00
_cell.angle_gamma   90.00
#
_symmetry.space_group_name_H-M   'P 1'
#
loop_
_entity.id
_entity.type
_entity.pdbx_description
1 polymer ?
#
loop_
_entity_poly.entity_id
_entity_poly.type
_entity_poly.pdbx_seq_one_letter_code
_entity_poly.pdbx_strand_id
1 'polypeptide(L)'
;MTSERSLEIEIKTRILATSTLFLAALTLLIALAAGTPAAAQAQLKVLRNFGNGNGVNPFGRLTLDTAGNLYGVSSNAGLECFFTACGMVFELSPTSRGSWREKIVHNFSQGQNGLHPGGFYPNSGLIFDAAGNLYGTTVDATAPSYCCGTVFELTPSASGSWTETVLKGFDTRGTDAYEPFAGLIFDAAGNLYGTTSEGGAYAGGTVFELTPTTSGGWSETVLHNFNGTDGARPLSGLVFDAAGNLYGTTSAGGAYSDGTVFELTPGAGGSWAQTVLYSFNNGDAVGANNQSGVILDPVGNLYGTASGGLGTVFELVKDEGWAPKVLFNFNSQSGFFPFGLTFDTAGNLYGTTGGIGSANVGGTVYELSPRPGGAWSIKVLAAFDGLTQGTPDGPVLRDASGNLYGTTNGGGIYDAGTVYEVTPQPAPTTTTNLVSSLNPSIYGQKVTWSATVRTSGSTVPTGRVKFTWSVFTVGSALLDSSGVATFTRSNLSADSYPLTAVYVGDANNPGSTSAVLNQVVTEATTSATLTSSPNPSTPAQAVTFTATISSPTVAANGPVTFTAGKTVLGTAQLSGGKAKFTTSTLTVGSTTVTATYQGDSNIAGSSASVTQTVQP
;
A
#
# COMPACT_ATOMS: atom_id res chain seq x y z
N MET A 1 -2.54 -71.25 10.89
CA MET A 1 -2.85 -70.57 9.60
C MET A 1 -3.91 -69.46 9.68
N THR A 2 -4.66 -69.28 10.74
CA THR A 2 -5.69 -68.23 10.89
C THR A 2 -5.17 -67.00 11.64
N SER A 3 -4.13 -67.13 12.44
CA SER A 3 -3.57 -66.04 13.26
C SER A 3 -2.62 -65.11 12.45
N GLU A 4 -1.85 -65.65 11.53
CA GLU A 4 -0.90 -64.88 10.72
C GLU A 4 -1.58 -64.02 9.66
N ARG A 5 -2.67 -64.48 9.06
CA ARG A 5 -3.46 -63.67 8.10
C ARG A 5 -4.17 -62.48 8.74
N SER A 6 -4.56 -62.62 10.03
CA SER A 6 -5.21 -61.50 10.75
C SER A 6 -4.20 -60.37 11.06
N LEU A 7 -2.96 -60.75 11.41
CA LEU A 7 -1.90 -59.80 11.71
C LEU A 7 -1.39 -59.03 10.45
N GLU A 8 -1.34 -59.76 9.32
CA GLU A 8 -0.92 -59.17 8.03
C GLU A 8 -1.93 -58.17 7.47
N ILE A 9 -3.23 -58.40 7.69
CA ILE A 9 -4.32 -57.47 7.33
C ILE A 9 -4.29 -56.23 8.23
N GLU A 10 -4.04 -56.40 9.54
CA GLU A 10 -3.97 -55.28 10.49
C GLU A 10 -2.74 -54.38 10.24
N ILE A 11 -1.60 -54.96 9.90
CA ILE A 11 -0.39 -54.21 9.54
C ILE A 11 -0.58 -53.47 8.22
N LYS A 12 -1.19 -54.09 7.19
CA LYS A 12 -1.47 -53.42 5.92
C LYS A 12 -2.48 -52.28 6.07
N THR A 13 -3.50 -52.44 6.94
CA THR A 13 -4.49 -51.39 7.23
C THR A 13 -3.87 -50.23 8.00
N ARG A 14 -2.97 -50.49 8.94
CA ARG A 14 -2.23 -49.42 9.66
C ARG A 14 -1.23 -48.68 8.76
N ILE A 15 -0.53 -49.37 7.85
CA ILE A 15 0.37 -48.74 6.88
C ILE A 15 -0.40 -47.89 5.87
N LEU A 16 -1.58 -48.32 5.39
CA LEU A 16 -2.43 -47.51 4.52
C LEU A 16 -3.00 -46.28 5.27
N ALA A 17 -3.41 -46.43 6.52
CA ALA A 17 -3.93 -45.32 7.32
C ALA A 17 -2.86 -44.30 7.66
N THR A 18 -1.63 -44.71 7.93
CA THR A 18 -0.51 -43.81 8.17
C THR A 18 -0.02 -43.14 6.88
N SER A 19 -0.03 -43.84 5.75
CA SER A 19 0.35 -43.23 4.45
C SER A 19 -0.71 -42.20 3.95
N THR A 20 -1.99 -42.43 4.17
CA THR A 20 -3.05 -41.47 3.86
C THR A 20 -3.02 -40.26 4.80
N LEU A 21 -2.71 -40.43 6.08
CA LEU A 21 -2.51 -39.34 7.02
C LEU A 21 -1.24 -38.52 6.69
N PHE A 22 -0.17 -39.18 6.26
CA PHE A 22 1.07 -38.50 5.82
C PHE A 22 0.87 -37.75 4.49
N LEU A 23 0.10 -38.32 3.54
CA LEU A 23 -0.26 -37.65 2.29
C LEU A 23 -1.22 -36.48 2.54
N ALA A 24 -2.19 -36.62 3.46
CA ALA A 24 -3.10 -35.55 3.85
C ALA A 24 -2.37 -34.43 4.63
N ALA A 25 -1.40 -34.77 5.49
CA ALA A 25 -0.55 -33.81 6.18
C ALA A 25 0.43 -33.12 5.22
N LEU A 26 0.97 -33.85 4.22
CA LEU A 26 1.86 -33.28 3.20
C LEU A 26 1.09 -32.39 2.22
N THR A 27 -0.15 -32.74 1.84
CA THR A 27 -1.03 -31.87 1.03
C THR A 27 -1.51 -30.66 1.83
N LEU A 28 -1.74 -30.79 3.13
CA LEU A 28 -2.06 -29.65 4.01
C LEU A 28 -0.83 -28.76 4.24
N LEU A 29 0.38 -29.32 4.36
CA LEU A 29 1.63 -28.54 4.43
C LEU A 29 1.96 -27.85 3.10
N ILE A 30 1.69 -28.51 1.96
CA ILE A 30 1.81 -27.90 0.63
C ILE A 30 0.72 -26.85 0.39
N ALA A 31 -0.49 -27.03 0.96
CA ALA A 31 -1.54 -26.02 0.91
C ALA A 31 -1.28 -24.84 1.89
N LEU A 32 -0.55 -25.06 3.00
CA LEU A 32 -0.06 -23.98 3.86
C LEU A 32 1.21 -23.31 3.32
N ALA A 33 1.96 -24.00 2.45
CA ALA A 33 3.07 -23.44 1.67
C ALA A 33 2.64 -22.89 0.30
N ALA A 34 1.37 -23.08 -0.10
CA ALA A 34 0.71 -22.24 -1.10
C ALA A 34 0.54 -20.86 -0.45
N GLY A 35 1.61 -20.09 -0.59
CA GLY A 35 1.82 -18.80 0.04
C GLY A 35 0.58 -17.92 -0.01
N THR A 36 0.40 -17.14 1.02
CA THR A 36 -0.27 -15.85 0.89
C THR A 36 0.04 -15.32 -0.49
N PRO A 37 -0.95 -14.99 -1.33
CA PRO A 37 -0.68 -14.41 -2.63
C PRO A 37 0.26 -13.24 -2.37
N ALA A 38 1.44 -13.28 -2.97
CA ALA A 38 2.38 -12.18 -2.87
C ALA A 38 1.61 -10.97 -3.39
N ALA A 39 1.20 -10.09 -2.49
CA ALA A 39 0.80 -8.74 -2.87
C ALA A 39 1.89 -8.29 -3.84
N ALA A 40 1.52 -7.66 -4.96
CA ALA A 40 2.49 -7.24 -5.96
C ALA A 40 3.61 -6.51 -5.23
N GLN A 41 4.73 -7.20 -5.02
CA GLN A 41 5.88 -6.64 -4.33
C GLN A 41 6.42 -5.53 -5.22
N ALA A 42 6.78 -4.42 -4.61
CA ALA A 42 7.50 -3.38 -5.30
C ALA A 42 8.75 -4.00 -5.96
N GLN A 43 9.11 -3.50 -7.13
CA GLN A 43 10.29 -4.03 -7.83
C GLN A 43 11.55 -3.51 -7.16
N LEU A 44 12.31 -4.39 -6.50
CA LEU A 44 13.65 -4.11 -5.99
C LEU A 44 14.66 -4.28 -7.12
N LYS A 45 15.47 -3.25 -7.35
CA LYS A 45 16.52 -3.24 -8.37
C LYS A 45 17.82 -2.74 -7.75
N VAL A 46 18.90 -3.49 -7.86
CA VAL A 46 20.24 -3.01 -7.53
C VAL A 46 20.71 -2.11 -8.67
N LEU A 47 21.00 -0.85 -8.36
CA LEU A 47 21.50 0.15 -9.31
C LEU A 47 23.02 0.06 -9.46
N ARG A 48 23.72 -0.18 -8.33
CA ARG A 48 25.17 -0.28 -8.28
C ARG A 48 25.61 -1.31 -7.22
N ASN A 49 26.63 -2.09 -7.53
CA ASN A 49 27.39 -2.90 -6.60
C ASN A 49 28.74 -2.22 -6.36
N PHE A 50 29.10 -2.03 -5.11
CA PHE A 50 30.42 -1.54 -4.70
C PHE A 50 31.44 -2.68 -4.60
N GLY A 51 32.72 -2.34 -4.64
CA GLY A 51 33.82 -3.30 -4.54
C GLY A 51 35.20 -2.63 -4.62
N ASN A 52 36.25 -3.42 -4.67
CA ASN A 52 37.61 -2.92 -4.72
C ASN A 52 37.80 -1.94 -5.89
N GLY A 53 38.12 -0.69 -5.58
CA GLY A 53 38.43 0.37 -6.53
C GLY A 53 37.30 1.40 -6.75
N ASN A 54 36.07 1.16 -6.30
CA ASN A 54 34.95 2.11 -6.40
C ASN A 54 34.18 2.28 -5.08
N GLY A 55 34.86 2.13 -3.95
CA GLY A 55 34.29 2.25 -2.61
C GLY A 55 33.74 0.95 -2.05
N VAL A 56 33.56 0.93 -0.74
CA VAL A 56 32.88 -0.12 0.02
C VAL A 56 32.07 0.51 1.13
N ASN A 57 31.02 -0.16 1.58
CA ASN A 57 30.13 0.28 2.62
C ASN A 57 29.54 1.68 2.32
N PRO A 58 28.72 1.83 1.27
CA PRO A 58 27.97 3.06 1.09
C PRO A 58 27.05 3.25 2.29
N PHE A 59 26.98 4.46 2.81
CA PHE A 59 26.31 4.77 4.07
C PHE A 59 25.48 6.06 3.98
N GLY A 60 24.50 6.19 4.87
CA GLY A 60 23.71 7.40 4.99
C GLY A 60 22.65 7.58 3.90
N ARG A 61 21.97 8.70 3.99
CA ARG A 61 20.89 9.06 3.06
C ARG A 61 21.47 9.53 1.73
N LEU A 62 20.93 8.98 0.64
CA LEU A 62 21.20 9.51 -0.70
C LEU A 62 20.55 10.90 -0.91
N THR A 63 21.09 11.68 -1.84
CA THR A 63 20.55 12.97 -2.25
C THR A 63 20.36 13.02 -3.77
N LEU A 64 19.31 13.71 -4.25
CA LEU A 64 18.99 13.88 -5.68
C LEU A 64 19.29 15.31 -6.11
N ASP A 65 19.89 15.46 -7.30
CA ASP A 65 19.89 16.73 -8.00
C ASP A 65 18.62 16.91 -8.85
N THR A 66 18.47 18.07 -9.47
CA THR A 66 17.33 18.40 -10.34
C THR A 66 17.31 17.63 -11.66
N ALA A 67 18.42 17.00 -12.05
CA ALA A 67 18.53 16.14 -13.24
C ALA A 67 18.19 14.67 -12.94
N GLY A 68 17.98 14.31 -11.66
CA GLY A 68 17.68 12.95 -11.22
C GLY A 68 18.93 12.11 -10.99
N ASN A 69 20.11 12.70 -10.83
CA ASN A 69 21.30 12.00 -10.41
C ASN A 69 21.30 11.80 -8.89
N LEU A 70 21.71 10.61 -8.44
CA LEU A 70 21.84 10.24 -7.04
C LEU A 70 23.27 10.50 -6.58
N TYR A 71 23.42 11.14 -5.42
CA TYR A 71 24.70 11.34 -4.75
C TYR A 71 24.70 10.67 -3.40
N GLY A 72 25.85 10.10 -3.04
CA GLY A 72 26.03 9.43 -1.76
C GLY A 72 27.51 9.32 -1.38
N VAL A 73 27.75 8.78 -0.21
CA VAL A 73 29.09 8.54 0.32
C VAL A 73 29.37 7.05 0.48
N SER A 74 30.62 6.68 0.37
CA SER A 74 31.15 5.38 0.77
C SER A 74 32.18 5.60 1.86
N SER A 75 31.98 5.00 3.03
CA SER A 75 32.79 5.31 4.20
C SER A 75 34.19 4.72 4.13
N ASN A 76 34.39 3.67 3.32
CA ASN A 76 35.67 2.97 3.24
C ASN A 76 36.12 2.79 1.78
N ALA A 77 37.43 2.56 1.58
CA ALA A 77 38.13 2.33 0.34
C ALA A 77 37.91 3.39 -0.76
N GLY A 78 38.99 4.03 -1.15
CA GLY A 78 39.21 4.74 -2.41
C GLY A 78 40.47 4.17 -3.08
N LEU A 79 40.71 4.53 -4.33
CA LEU A 79 41.78 4.01 -5.16
C LEU A 79 43.21 4.28 -4.63
N GLU A 80 43.37 5.12 -3.60
CA GLU A 80 44.66 5.64 -3.16
C GLU A 80 45.02 5.37 -1.69
N CYS A 81 44.24 4.56 -0.96
CA CYS A 81 44.44 4.31 0.46
C CYS A 81 45.08 2.93 0.70
N PHE A 82 46.38 2.86 0.73
CA PHE A 82 47.15 1.61 0.86
C PHE A 82 47.05 0.92 2.24
N PHE A 83 46.64 1.63 3.31
CA PHE A 83 46.58 1.08 4.68
C PHE A 83 45.44 1.62 5.56
N THR A 84 44.69 2.63 5.11
CA THR A 84 43.53 3.23 5.85
C THR A 84 42.38 3.46 4.90
N ALA A 85 41.20 3.13 5.31
CA ALA A 85 39.99 3.42 4.55
C ALA A 85 39.75 4.94 4.51
N CYS A 86 39.66 5.55 3.33
CA CYS A 86 39.54 6.99 3.19
C CYS A 86 38.09 7.41 2.87
N GLY A 87 37.38 6.64 2.10
CA GLY A 87 36.02 6.98 1.65
C GLY A 87 35.97 7.85 0.41
N MET A 88 34.76 8.04 -0.10
CA MET A 88 34.55 8.86 -1.30
C MET A 88 33.11 9.41 -1.37
N VAL A 89 32.94 10.41 -2.23
CA VAL A 89 31.63 10.87 -2.72
C VAL A 89 31.43 10.33 -4.13
N PHE A 90 30.29 9.74 -4.41
CA PHE A 90 29.90 9.21 -5.72
C PHE A 90 28.65 9.88 -6.27
N GLU A 91 28.51 9.85 -7.60
CA GLU A 91 27.35 10.22 -8.38
C GLU A 91 26.88 9.00 -9.18
N LEU A 92 25.59 8.70 -9.17
CA LEU A 92 24.96 7.76 -10.08
C LEU A 92 24.01 8.51 -10.99
N SER A 93 24.23 8.45 -12.30
CA SER A 93 23.40 9.10 -13.31
C SER A 93 22.58 8.06 -14.08
N PRO A 94 21.26 8.27 -14.26
CA PRO A 94 20.44 7.37 -15.07
C PRO A 94 20.80 7.49 -16.54
N THR A 95 20.86 6.36 -17.26
CA THR A 95 21.11 6.32 -18.71
C THR A 95 19.82 6.12 -19.49
N SER A 96 19.79 6.51 -20.75
CA SER A 96 18.64 6.30 -21.66
C SER A 96 18.25 4.82 -21.84
N ARG A 97 19.11 3.88 -21.43
CA ARG A 97 18.87 2.43 -21.49
C ARG A 97 18.38 1.82 -20.19
N GLY A 98 18.05 2.66 -19.16
CA GLY A 98 17.57 2.21 -17.85
C GLY A 98 18.65 1.62 -16.94
N SER A 99 19.93 1.72 -17.30
CA SER A 99 21.08 1.45 -16.44
C SER A 99 21.55 2.74 -15.74
N TRP A 100 22.40 2.59 -14.73
CA TRP A 100 23.00 3.71 -14.02
C TRP A 100 24.50 3.74 -14.26
N ARG A 101 25.06 4.92 -14.39
CA ARG A 101 26.49 5.17 -14.57
C ARG A 101 27.03 5.82 -13.32
N GLU A 102 28.09 5.24 -12.76
CA GLU A 102 28.82 5.80 -11.65
C GLU A 102 29.89 6.78 -12.12
N LYS A 103 30.05 7.85 -11.33
CA LYS A 103 31.15 8.79 -11.39
C LYS A 103 31.64 9.05 -9.97
N ILE A 104 32.95 8.92 -9.72
CA ILE A 104 33.56 9.37 -8.48
C ILE A 104 33.59 10.90 -8.53
N VAL A 105 32.94 11.54 -7.57
CA VAL A 105 32.89 13.00 -7.42
C VAL A 105 34.13 13.48 -6.69
N HIS A 106 34.46 12.83 -5.59
CA HIS A 106 35.63 13.14 -4.78
C HIS A 106 36.14 11.88 -4.05
N ASN A 107 37.47 11.73 -3.95
CA ASN A 107 38.12 10.75 -3.10
C ASN A 107 38.77 11.47 -1.93
N PHE A 108 38.44 11.04 -0.71
CA PHE A 108 39.18 11.48 0.47
C PHE A 108 40.52 10.74 0.49
N SER A 109 41.55 11.38 0.00
CA SER A 109 42.86 10.76 -0.19
C SER A 109 43.86 11.17 0.88
N GLN A 110 44.85 10.30 1.09
CA GLN A 110 46.00 10.63 1.93
C GLN A 110 46.86 11.71 1.25
N GLY A 111 46.98 12.86 1.92
CA GLY A 111 47.88 13.92 1.49
C GLY A 111 49.36 13.58 1.71
N GLN A 112 50.23 14.54 1.45
CA GLN A 112 51.68 14.37 1.73
C GLN A 112 51.91 14.10 3.23
N ASN A 113 52.84 13.20 3.54
CA ASN A 113 53.23 12.80 4.90
C ASN A 113 52.16 12.00 5.69
N GLY A 114 51.18 11.36 5.03
CA GLY A 114 50.17 10.56 5.69
C GLY A 114 49.05 11.36 6.37
N LEU A 115 48.93 12.64 6.05
CA LEU A 115 47.87 13.48 6.56
C LEU A 115 46.61 13.36 5.69
N HIS A 116 45.41 13.48 6.29
CA HIS A 116 44.12 13.55 5.61
C HIS A 116 43.41 14.86 5.96
N PRO A 117 43.81 15.98 5.36
CA PRO A 117 43.27 17.29 5.72
C PRO A 117 41.79 17.45 5.34
N GLY A 118 41.32 16.76 4.30
CA GLY A 118 39.91 16.72 3.95
C GLY A 118 39.06 15.79 4.84
N GLY A 119 39.73 15.01 5.68
CA GLY A 119 39.09 13.98 6.51
C GLY A 119 38.97 12.64 5.82
N PHE A 120 38.37 11.68 6.52
CA PHE A 120 38.07 10.32 6.05
C PHE A 120 36.88 9.75 6.82
N TYR A 121 36.33 8.64 6.38
CA TYR A 121 35.07 8.07 6.87
C TYR A 121 33.89 9.05 6.72
N PRO A 122 33.51 9.46 5.49
CA PRO A 122 32.26 10.16 5.31
C PRO A 122 31.10 9.21 5.62
N ASN A 123 30.30 9.53 6.63
CA ASN A 123 29.25 8.66 7.17
C ASN A 123 27.86 9.28 7.12
N SER A 124 27.71 10.47 6.51
CA SER A 124 26.44 11.20 6.52
C SER A 124 25.86 11.38 5.14
N GLY A 125 24.57 11.68 5.08
CA GLY A 125 23.95 12.18 3.84
C GLY A 125 24.52 13.53 3.42
N LEU A 126 24.53 13.76 2.11
CA LEU A 126 24.97 15.02 1.50
C LEU A 126 23.78 15.97 1.31
N ILE A 127 24.04 17.28 1.30
CA ILE A 127 23.05 18.29 0.97
C ILE A 127 23.59 19.24 -0.12
N PHE A 128 22.69 19.74 -0.98
CA PHE A 128 23.02 20.75 -1.99
C PHE A 128 22.65 22.15 -1.50
N ASP A 129 23.45 23.13 -1.87
CA ASP A 129 23.01 24.53 -1.90
C ASP A 129 22.32 24.87 -3.24
N ALA A 130 21.83 26.09 -3.36
CA ALA A 130 21.17 26.56 -4.58
C ALA A 130 22.14 26.75 -5.79
N ALA A 131 23.45 26.82 -5.54
CA ALA A 131 24.47 26.91 -6.58
C ALA A 131 24.92 25.54 -7.10
N GLY A 132 24.49 24.43 -6.44
CA GLY A 132 24.86 23.08 -6.77
C GLY A 132 26.13 22.58 -6.10
N ASN A 133 26.62 23.26 -5.07
CA ASN A 133 27.69 22.75 -4.23
C ASN A 133 27.14 21.67 -3.28
N LEU A 134 27.93 20.65 -2.98
CA LEU A 134 27.63 19.58 -2.03
C LEU A 134 28.32 19.81 -0.70
N TYR A 135 27.61 19.58 0.38
CA TYR A 135 28.11 19.68 1.75
C TYR A 135 27.93 18.36 2.49
N GLY A 136 28.90 18.03 3.34
CA GLY A 136 28.89 16.81 4.14
C GLY A 136 29.89 16.88 5.29
N THR A 137 29.97 15.76 6.01
CA THR A 137 30.88 15.58 7.16
C THR A 137 31.76 14.34 6.97
N THR A 138 32.97 14.39 7.53
CA THR A 138 33.80 13.23 7.74
C THR A 138 33.98 13.01 9.24
N VAL A 139 33.94 11.76 9.69
CA VAL A 139 34.00 11.44 11.13
C VAL A 139 35.39 11.63 11.70
N ASP A 140 36.41 11.42 10.87
CA ASP A 140 37.81 11.48 11.28
C ASP A 140 38.62 12.32 10.30
N ALA A 141 39.75 12.82 10.77
CA ALA A 141 40.71 13.61 10.00
C ALA A 141 42.10 13.52 10.61
N THR A 142 43.15 13.81 9.83
CA THR A 142 44.50 14.03 10.36
C THR A 142 45.13 15.22 9.67
N ALA A 143 45.26 16.34 10.40
CA ALA A 143 45.89 17.56 9.93
C ALA A 143 46.73 18.20 11.07
N PRO A 144 47.64 19.14 10.77
CA PRO A 144 48.44 19.77 11.81
C PRO A 144 47.62 20.51 12.88
N SER A 145 46.43 20.96 12.53
CA SER A 145 45.58 21.82 13.40
C SER A 145 44.29 21.15 13.87
N TYR A 146 43.95 19.93 13.38
CA TYR A 146 42.75 19.19 13.77
C TYR A 146 42.91 17.70 13.49
N CYS A 147 42.15 16.82 14.17
CA CYS A 147 42.31 15.37 14.10
C CYS A 147 41.03 14.55 13.93
N CYS A 148 39.83 15.18 14.10
CA CYS A 148 38.73 14.37 14.56
C CYS A 148 37.43 14.72 13.83
N GLY A 149 37.53 14.79 12.52
CA GLY A 149 36.42 15.03 11.61
C GLY A 149 36.42 16.44 10.99
N THR A 150 35.67 16.57 9.91
CA THR A 150 35.52 17.85 9.17
C THR A 150 34.08 18.09 8.75
N VAL A 151 33.77 19.37 8.50
CA VAL A 151 32.69 19.77 7.60
C VAL A 151 33.32 20.24 6.30
N PHE A 152 32.89 19.72 5.17
CA PHE A 152 33.45 20.02 3.86
C PHE A 152 32.38 20.52 2.88
N GLU A 153 32.87 21.29 1.88
CA GLU A 153 32.13 21.70 0.69
C GLU A 153 32.83 21.12 -0.55
N LEU A 154 32.06 20.60 -1.48
CA LEU A 154 32.51 20.24 -2.82
C LEU A 154 31.87 21.17 -3.83
N THR A 155 32.73 21.94 -4.57
CA THR A 155 32.27 22.88 -5.59
C THR A 155 32.50 22.29 -6.98
N PRO A 156 31.46 22.17 -7.83
CA PRO A 156 31.64 21.70 -9.20
C PRO A 156 32.27 22.73 -10.10
N SER A 157 33.18 22.29 -10.98
CA SER A 157 33.77 23.13 -12.02
C SER A 157 33.04 22.93 -13.36
N ALA A 158 33.20 23.91 -14.27
CA ALA A 158 32.69 23.77 -15.63
C ALA A 158 33.30 22.60 -16.44
N SER A 159 34.45 22.10 -16.04
CA SER A 159 35.10 20.91 -16.62
C SER A 159 34.53 19.59 -16.08
N GLY A 160 33.65 19.64 -15.09
CA GLY A 160 33.06 18.47 -14.43
C GLY A 160 33.92 17.88 -13.32
N SER A 161 35.04 18.50 -12.95
CA SER A 161 35.79 18.20 -11.72
C SER A 161 35.18 18.90 -10.52
N TRP A 162 35.42 18.38 -9.32
CA TRP A 162 35.00 18.97 -8.07
C TRP A 162 36.19 19.35 -7.21
N THR A 163 36.06 20.47 -6.50
CA THR A 163 37.07 20.96 -5.58
C THR A 163 36.57 20.90 -4.16
N GLU A 164 37.35 20.28 -3.27
CA GLU A 164 37.06 20.22 -1.84
C GLU A 164 37.56 21.50 -1.14
N THR A 165 36.74 22.00 -0.22
CA THR A 165 37.09 23.05 0.75
C THR A 165 36.64 22.58 2.13
N VAL A 166 37.59 22.50 3.08
CA VAL A 166 37.25 22.23 4.49
C VAL A 166 36.74 23.53 5.11
N LEU A 167 35.48 23.51 5.57
CA LEU A 167 34.82 24.66 6.20
C LEU A 167 35.15 24.73 7.69
N LYS A 168 35.20 23.56 8.37
CA LYS A 168 35.56 23.39 9.77
C LYS A 168 36.30 22.06 9.94
N GLY A 169 37.42 22.07 10.65
CA GLY A 169 38.10 20.88 11.18
C GLY A 169 37.93 20.85 12.69
N PHE A 170 37.57 19.68 13.21
CA PHE A 170 37.36 19.46 14.64
C PHE A 170 38.61 18.90 15.32
N ASP A 171 38.77 19.16 16.62
CA ASP A 171 39.95 18.81 17.41
C ASP A 171 39.56 18.36 18.84
N THR A 172 40.30 17.41 19.38
CA THR A 172 40.15 17.00 20.79
C THR A 172 40.75 17.98 21.80
N ARG A 173 41.42 19.05 21.34
CA ARG A 173 42.06 20.05 22.21
C ARG A 173 41.04 21.03 22.78
N GLY A 174 41.07 21.20 24.12
CA GLY A 174 40.22 22.16 24.82
C GLY A 174 38.78 21.67 24.96
N THR A 175 37.81 22.54 24.64
CA THR A 175 36.37 22.29 24.66
C THR A 175 35.79 22.12 23.24
N ASP A 176 36.65 21.89 22.25
CA ASP A 176 36.17 21.64 20.89
C ASP A 176 35.39 20.31 20.84
N ALA A 177 34.47 20.26 19.94
CA ALA A 177 33.66 19.08 19.70
C ALA A 177 34.28 18.25 18.57
N TYR A 178 33.94 16.97 18.44
CA TYR A 178 34.52 16.10 17.41
C TYR A 178 33.58 14.94 17.04
N GLU A 179 33.95 14.22 15.99
CA GLU A 179 33.16 13.15 15.39
C GLU A 179 31.77 13.63 14.91
N PRO A 180 31.68 14.47 13.87
CA PRO A 180 30.42 14.86 13.26
C PRO A 180 29.84 13.69 12.42
N PHE A 181 29.06 12.82 13.05
CA PHE A 181 28.46 11.64 12.45
C PHE A 181 27.26 11.98 11.57
N ALA A 182 26.54 13.05 11.91
CA ALA A 182 25.26 13.38 11.31
C ALA A 182 25.39 14.19 10.03
N GLY A 183 24.35 14.13 9.20
CA GLY A 183 24.18 15.03 8.07
C GLY A 183 23.89 16.46 8.50
N LEU A 184 24.20 17.41 7.60
CA LEU A 184 23.99 18.83 7.79
C LEU A 184 22.60 19.25 7.31
N ILE A 185 22.12 20.39 7.78
CA ILE A 185 20.95 21.09 7.23
C ILE A 185 21.27 22.59 7.05
N PHE A 186 20.61 23.23 6.07
CA PHE A 186 20.67 24.67 5.88
C PHE A 186 19.49 25.38 6.53
N ASP A 187 19.73 26.59 7.02
CA ASP A 187 18.66 27.57 7.18
C ASP A 187 18.42 28.37 5.90
N ALA A 188 17.43 29.28 5.92
CA ALA A 188 17.13 30.15 4.78
C ALA A 188 18.20 31.23 4.50
N ALA A 189 19.10 31.51 5.46
CA ALA A 189 20.20 32.45 5.32
C ALA A 189 21.47 31.81 4.76
N GLY A 190 21.48 30.46 4.64
CA GLY A 190 22.64 29.71 4.16
C GLY A 190 23.61 29.30 5.26
N ASN A 191 23.22 29.37 6.53
CA ASN A 191 24.01 28.81 7.62
C ASN A 191 23.81 27.29 7.65
N LEU A 192 24.86 26.55 8.04
CA LEU A 192 24.87 25.12 8.18
C LEU A 192 24.72 24.73 9.66
N TYR A 193 23.88 23.74 9.93
CA TYR A 193 23.69 23.18 11.27
C TYR A 193 24.01 21.69 11.28
N GLY A 194 24.66 21.25 12.35
CA GLY A 194 25.05 19.85 12.54
C GLY A 194 25.24 19.49 14.00
N THR A 195 25.61 18.24 14.23
CA THR A 195 25.91 17.70 15.55
C THR A 195 27.28 17.03 15.56
N THR A 196 27.92 17.01 16.72
CA THR A 196 29.10 16.18 17.00
C THR A 196 28.76 15.16 18.07
N SER A 197 29.22 13.92 17.94
CA SER A 197 28.89 12.86 18.90
C SER A 197 29.68 12.93 20.20
N GLU A 198 30.85 13.55 20.16
CA GLU A 198 31.80 13.60 21.26
C GLU A 198 32.32 15.04 21.46
N GLY A 199 33.00 15.27 22.60
CA GLY A 199 33.59 16.56 22.95
C GLY A 199 32.58 17.61 23.42
N GLY A 200 32.92 18.88 23.25
CA GLY A 200 32.19 19.99 23.87
C GLY A 200 32.54 20.17 25.34
N ALA A 201 31.86 21.09 26.03
CA ALA A 201 32.16 21.46 27.42
C ALA A 201 32.00 20.30 28.42
N TYR A 202 31.20 19.30 28.11
CA TYR A 202 30.85 18.18 29.00
C TYR A 202 31.15 16.80 28.38
N ALA A 203 31.84 16.76 27.25
CA ALA A 203 32.17 15.54 26.50
C ALA A 203 30.93 14.71 26.05
N GLY A 204 29.75 15.32 26.01
CA GLY A 204 28.49 14.68 25.57
C GLY A 204 28.13 14.96 24.12
N GLY A 205 28.99 15.64 23.37
CA GLY A 205 28.73 16.12 22.03
C GLY A 205 28.04 17.50 22.01
N THR A 206 27.84 18.05 20.83
CA THR A 206 27.29 19.40 20.65
C THR A 206 26.26 19.47 19.52
N VAL A 207 25.50 20.58 19.52
CA VAL A 207 24.87 21.14 18.33
C VAL A 207 25.62 22.40 17.93
N PHE A 208 25.98 22.52 16.67
CA PHE A 208 26.74 23.67 16.14
C PHE A 208 26.06 24.31 14.94
N GLU A 209 26.38 25.58 14.74
CA GLU A 209 26.07 26.38 13.56
C GLU A 209 27.38 26.82 12.90
N LEU A 210 27.46 26.73 11.58
CA LEU A 210 28.49 27.36 10.78
C LEU A 210 27.87 28.49 9.95
N THR A 211 28.41 29.71 10.09
CA THR A 211 27.94 30.90 9.40
C THR A 211 29.02 31.37 8.40
N PRO A 212 28.70 31.62 7.12
CA PRO A 212 29.65 32.15 6.17
C PRO A 212 30.09 33.58 6.57
N THR A 213 31.39 33.84 6.51
CA THR A 213 31.97 35.15 6.86
C THR A 213 32.15 36.00 5.62
N THR A 214 32.16 37.33 5.80
CA THR A 214 32.42 38.29 4.71
C THR A 214 33.84 38.19 4.14
N SER A 215 34.76 37.52 4.84
CA SER A 215 36.13 37.24 4.40
C SER A 215 36.30 35.98 3.55
N GLY A 216 35.19 35.25 3.31
CA GLY A 216 35.18 34.02 2.50
C GLY A 216 35.49 32.75 3.27
N GLY A 217 35.48 32.78 4.62
CA GLY A 217 35.55 31.57 5.49
C GLY A 217 34.24 31.31 6.19
N TRP A 218 34.27 30.39 7.16
CA TRP A 218 33.13 30.04 8.00
C TRP A 218 33.48 30.25 9.48
N SER A 219 32.48 30.63 10.28
CA SER A 219 32.60 30.79 11.74
C SER A 219 31.68 29.80 12.42
N GLU A 220 32.24 29.08 13.37
CA GLU A 220 31.46 28.14 14.20
C GLU A 220 30.88 28.87 15.41
N THR A 221 29.63 28.50 15.75
CA THR A 221 28.96 28.82 17.03
C THR A 221 28.41 27.54 17.60
N VAL A 222 28.83 27.16 18.82
CA VAL A 222 28.23 26.04 19.54
C VAL A 222 26.91 26.51 20.14
N LEU A 223 25.82 25.94 19.69
CA LEU A 223 24.46 26.27 20.12
C LEU A 223 24.10 25.58 21.44
N HIS A 224 24.57 24.33 21.62
CA HIS A 224 24.34 23.54 22.82
C HIS A 224 25.47 22.55 23.07
N ASN A 225 25.81 22.33 24.35
CA ASN A 225 26.73 21.31 24.83
C ASN A 225 25.95 20.29 25.67
N PHE A 226 25.85 19.05 25.24
CA PHE A 226 25.17 18.00 25.99
C PHE A 226 25.95 17.59 27.24
N ASN A 227 25.23 17.45 28.36
CA ASN A 227 25.83 17.24 29.70
C ASN A 227 25.46 15.88 30.32
N GLY A 228 24.81 15.00 29.55
CA GLY A 228 24.36 13.67 29.96
C GLY A 228 22.97 13.67 30.59
N THR A 229 22.54 14.69 31.32
CA THR A 229 21.18 14.75 31.89
C THR A 229 20.15 15.19 30.86
N ASP A 230 20.55 15.99 29.91
CA ASP A 230 19.75 16.53 28.80
C ASP A 230 19.95 15.76 27.47
N GLY A 231 20.76 14.71 27.49
CA GLY A 231 21.15 13.88 26.38
C GLY A 231 22.67 13.75 26.27
N ALA A 232 23.13 12.83 25.44
CA ALA A 232 24.54 12.65 25.05
C ALA A 232 24.61 11.90 23.74
N ARG A 233 25.71 12.09 23.00
CA ARG A 233 26.02 11.41 21.74
C ARG A 233 24.91 11.59 20.68
N PRO A 234 24.67 12.80 20.17
CA PRO A 234 23.78 13.02 19.03
C PRO A 234 24.44 12.42 17.78
N LEU A 235 23.84 11.32 17.27
CA LEU A 235 24.33 10.58 16.09
C LEU A 235 23.48 10.86 14.85
N SER A 236 22.38 11.59 14.99
CA SER A 236 21.41 11.85 13.91
C SER A 236 21.38 13.30 13.49
N GLY A 237 20.92 13.55 12.27
CA GLY A 237 20.69 14.88 11.74
C GLY A 237 19.58 15.63 12.47
N LEU A 238 19.58 16.94 12.27
CA LEU A 238 18.60 17.88 12.80
C LEU A 238 17.46 18.13 11.82
N VAL A 239 16.35 18.66 12.30
CA VAL A 239 15.24 19.15 11.47
C VAL A 239 14.72 20.48 12.02
N PHE A 240 14.42 21.44 11.13
CA PHE A 240 13.77 22.70 11.49
C PHE A 240 12.25 22.60 11.46
N ASP A 241 11.59 23.29 12.38
CA ASP A 241 10.20 23.69 12.17
C ASP A 241 10.12 25.08 11.47
N ALA A 242 8.89 25.50 11.15
CA ALA A 242 8.66 26.79 10.47
C ALA A 242 8.97 28.02 11.36
N ALA A 243 9.12 27.84 12.67
CA ALA A 243 9.48 28.89 13.62
C ALA A 243 11.01 29.03 13.79
N GLY A 244 11.78 28.10 13.21
CA GLY A 244 13.23 28.07 13.32
C GLY A 244 13.74 27.30 14.53
N ASN A 245 12.88 26.52 15.22
CA ASN A 245 13.33 25.60 16.25
C ASN A 245 14.00 24.38 15.60
N LEU A 246 15.07 23.89 16.23
CA LEU A 246 15.79 22.68 15.83
C LEU A 246 15.34 21.50 16.68
N TYR A 247 15.08 20.37 16.05
CA TYR A 247 14.78 19.10 16.70
C TYR A 247 15.82 18.06 16.32
N GLY A 248 16.18 17.22 17.30
CA GLY A 248 17.13 16.14 17.09
C GLY A 248 17.00 15.07 18.17
N THR A 249 17.88 14.07 18.08
CA THR A 249 17.92 12.96 19.06
C THR A 249 19.32 12.72 19.56
N THR A 250 19.42 12.19 20.78
CA THR A 250 20.66 11.69 21.34
C THR A 250 20.56 10.19 21.56
N SER A 251 21.65 9.45 21.38
CA SER A 251 21.68 8.00 21.56
C SER A 251 21.95 7.56 23.01
N ALA A 252 22.29 8.50 23.89
CA ALA A 252 22.57 8.25 25.29
C ALA A 252 22.12 9.46 26.14
N GLY A 253 22.22 9.32 27.46
CA GLY A 253 21.81 10.37 28.40
C GLY A 253 20.29 10.47 28.55
N GLY A 254 19.83 11.58 29.13
CA GLY A 254 18.43 11.76 29.54
C GLY A 254 18.10 11.08 30.86
N ALA A 255 16.82 11.08 31.25
CA ALA A 255 16.37 10.58 32.56
C ALA A 255 16.68 9.09 32.79
N TYR A 256 16.81 8.29 31.74
CA TYR A 256 17.03 6.84 31.82
C TYR A 256 18.34 6.38 31.16
N SER A 257 19.16 7.31 30.68
CA SER A 257 20.42 7.05 29.96
C SER A 257 20.28 6.35 28.60
N ASP A 258 19.06 6.23 28.08
CA ASP A 258 18.73 5.54 26.83
C ASP A 258 18.52 6.52 25.64
N GLY A 259 18.90 7.80 25.82
CA GLY A 259 18.80 8.85 24.84
C GLY A 259 17.58 9.78 25.02
N THR A 260 17.54 10.84 24.22
CA THR A 260 16.47 11.86 24.26
C THR A 260 16.02 12.27 22.88
N VAL A 261 14.80 12.81 22.79
CA VAL A 261 14.38 13.74 21.75
C VAL A 261 14.43 15.13 22.34
N PHE A 262 15.11 16.06 21.69
CA PHE A 262 15.29 17.44 22.18
C PHE A 262 14.81 18.48 21.17
N GLU A 263 14.51 19.67 21.69
CA GLU A 263 14.24 20.89 20.95
C GLU A 263 15.28 21.95 21.35
N LEU A 264 15.80 22.68 20.39
CA LEU A 264 16.53 23.92 20.58
C LEU A 264 15.71 25.09 20.05
N THR A 265 15.40 26.05 20.90
CA THR A 265 14.64 27.24 20.54
C THR A 265 15.56 28.44 20.49
N PRO A 266 15.60 29.21 19.37
CA PRO A 266 16.43 30.41 19.28
C PRO A 266 15.89 31.52 20.20
N GLY A 267 16.81 32.15 20.96
CA GLY A 267 16.51 33.23 21.87
C GLY A 267 17.13 34.56 21.40
N ALA A 268 16.90 35.62 22.18
CA ALA A 268 17.47 36.91 21.88
C ALA A 268 19.00 36.91 22.01
N GLY A 269 19.67 37.64 21.09
CA GLY A 269 21.12 37.80 21.14
C GLY A 269 21.93 36.56 20.71
N GLY A 270 21.33 35.65 19.96
CA GLY A 270 21.99 34.42 19.46
C GLY A 270 22.10 33.30 20.48
N SER A 271 21.41 33.42 21.62
CA SER A 271 21.31 32.32 22.59
C SER A 271 20.33 31.26 22.12
N TRP A 272 20.51 30.01 22.54
CA TRP A 272 19.61 28.91 22.30
C TRP A 272 19.22 28.24 23.61
N ALA A 273 17.94 27.87 23.75
CA ALA A 273 17.42 27.15 24.92
C ALA A 273 17.10 25.71 24.53
N GLN A 274 17.67 24.74 25.26
CA GLN A 274 17.40 23.32 25.05
C GLN A 274 16.27 22.85 25.97
N THR A 275 15.38 22.03 25.41
CA THR A 275 14.30 21.34 26.13
C THR A 275 14.33 19.86 25.74
N VAL A 276 14.31 18.97 26.75
CA VAL A 276 14.08 17.55 26.52
C VAL A 276 12.58 17.32 26.34
N LEU A 277 12.19 16.89 25.14
CA LEU A 277 10.79 16.59 24.81
C LEU A 277 10.39 15.19 25.27
N TYR A 278 11.32 14.24 25.13
CA TYR A 278 11.13 12.84 25.51
C TYR A 278 12.46 12.22 25.92
N SER A 279 12.48 11.44 27.00
CA SER A 279 13.61 10.58 27.37
C SER A 279 13.25 9.13 27.11
N PHE A 280 14.02 8.48 26.28
CA PHE A 280 13.84 7.06 25.98
C PHE A 280 14.07 6.20 27.21
N ASN A 281 13.33 5.11 27.32
CA ASN A 281 13.42 4.12 28.38
C ASN A 281 13.26 2.72 27.77
N ASN A 282 14.28 1.88 27.90
CA ASN A 282 14.27 0.50 27.38
C ASN A 282 13.16 -0.39 28.00
N GLY A 283 12.52 0.08 29.08
CA GLY A 283 11.41 -0.60 29.74
C GLY A 283 10.02 -0.16 29.28
N ASP A 284 9.90 0.86 28.44
CA ASP A 284 8.60 1.35 27.96
C ASP A 284 8.24 0.84 26.55
N ALA A 285 7.05 1.24 26.06
CA ALA A 285 6.53 0.77 24.77
C ALA A 285 7.27 1.33 23.55
N VAL A 286 8.00 2.46 23.68
CA VAL A 286 8.75 3.08 22.58
C VAL A 286 10.11 2.40 22.42
N GLY A 287 10.75 2.01 23.51
CA GLY A 287 12.08 1.39 23.52
C GLY A 287 13.22 2.40 23.72
N ALA A 288 14.43 1.98 23.44
CA ALA A 288 15.68 2.72 23.67
C ALA A 288 16.42 3.03 22.37
N ASN A 289 17.40 3.92 22.49
CA ASN A 289 18.48 4.11 21.53
C ASN A 289 18.03 4.49 20.10
N ASN A 290 17.55 5.71 19.93
CA ASN A 290 17.27 6.24 18.61
C ASN A 290 18.54 6.80 17.94
N GLN A 291 19.03 6.11 16.91
CA GLN A 291 20.16 6.57 16.09
C GLN A 291 19.72 7.27 14.78
N SER A 292 18.43 7.33 14.51
CA SER A 292 17.92 7.68 13.18
C SER A 292 17.31 9.08 13.05
N GLY A 293 17.29 9.87 14.11
CA GLY A 293 16.68 11.20 14.10
C GLY A 293 15.16 11.18 14.04
N VAL A 294 14.60 12.37 13.93
CA VAL A 294 13.16 12.59 13.81
C VAL A 294 12.83 13.38 12.56
N ILE A 295 11.58 13.23 12.09
CA ILE A 295 10.98 14.05 11.03
C ILE A 295 9.71 14.71 11.56
N LEU A 296 9.35 15.85 10.96
CA LEU A 296 8.18 16.65 11.33
C LEU A 296 7.03 16.45 10.33
N ASP A 297 5.81 16.36 10.84
CA ASP A 297 4.62 16.54 10.02
C ASP A 297 4.25 18.04 9.88
N PRO A 298 3.30 18.41 9.01
CA PRO A 298 2.90 19.81 8.81
C PRO A 298 2.27 20.49 10.03
N VAL A 299 1.81 19.74 11.04
CA VAL A 299 1.23 20.28 12.28
C VAL A 299 2.24 20.33 13.41
N GLY A 300 3.46 19.79 13.21
CA GLY A 300 4.59 19.89 14.11
C GLY A 300 4.77 18.70 15.04
N ASN A 301 4.08 17.56 14.81
CA ASN A 301 4.39 16.32 15.52
C ASN A 301 5.70 15.72 15.03
N LEU A 302 6.42 15.04 15.89
CA LEU A 302 7.68 14.39 15.59
C LEU A 302 7.48 12.88 15.42
N TYR A 303 8.07 12.33 14.36
CA TYR A 303 8.05 10.90 14.06
C TYR A 303 9.47 10.36 14.04
N GLY A 304 9.67 9.21 14.64
CA GLY A 304 10.99 8.57 14.71
C GLY A 304 10.90 7.06 14.82
N THR A 305 12.08 6.44 14.84
CA THR A 305 12.24 5.01 15.07
C THR A 305 13.07 4.79 16.33
N ALA A 306 12.79 3.71 17.05
CA ALA A 306 13.58 3.26 18.18
C ALA A 306 13.99 1.80 17.97
N SER A 307 15.20 1.44 18.38
CA SER A 307 15.81 0.11 18.13
C SER A 307 15.73 -0.83 19.33
N GLY A 308 15.13 -0.41 20.45
CA GLY A 308 14.90 -1.25 21.62
C GLY A 308 14.04 -2.48 21.28
N GLY A 309 14.43 -3.66 21.79
CA GLY A 309 13.76 -4.92 21.44
C GLY A 309 13.90 -5.27 19.95
N LEU A 310 12.78 -5.35 19.24
CA LEU A 310 12.74 -5.58 17.78
C LEU A 310 12.60 -4.26 17.00
N GLY A 311 12.38 -3.16 17.69
CA GLY A 311 12.19 -1.81 17.14
C GLY A 311 10.75 -1.36 17.04
N THR A 312 10.58 -0.04 17.02
CA THR A 312 9.29 0.63 16.92
C THR A 312 9.34 1.81 15.96
N VAL A 313 8.17 2.21 15.46
CA VAL A 313 7.92 3.55 14.92
C VAL A 313 7.03 4.29 15.90
N PHE A 314 7.39 5.50 16.27
CA PHE A 314 6.65 6.31 17.22
C PHE A 314 6.32 7.70 16.68
N GLU A 315 5.34 8.35 17.30
CA GLU A 315 4.95 9.74 17.13
C GLU A 315 5.03 10.42 18.51
N LEU A 316 5.59 11.62 18.58
CA LEU A 316 5.45 12.52 19.73
C LEU A 316 4.47 13.62 19.34
N VAL A 317 3.34 13.68 20.06
CA VAL A 317 2.23 14.58 19.73
C VAL A 317 2.43 15.92 20.41
N LYS A 318 2.66 16.98 19.63
CA LYS A 318 3.00 18.33 20.13
C LYS A 318 1.92 18.89 21.03
N ASP A 319 0.65 18.85 20.60
CA ASP A 319 -0.49 19.42 21.34
C ASP A 319 -0.86 18.61 22.60
N GLU A 320 -0.30 17.42 22.78
CA GLU A 320 -0.46 16.56 23.94
C GLU A 320 0.76 16.60 24.88
N GLY A 321 1.61 17.65 24.77
CA GLY A 321 2.82 17.82 25.58
C GLY A 321 3.90 16.80 25.27
N TRP A 322 4.03 16.43 23.97
CA TRP A 322 4.99 15.47 23.45
C TRP A 322 4.76 14.03 23.95
N ALA A 323 3.48 13.70 24.22
CA ALA A 323 3.12 12.34 24.61
C ALA A 323 3.52 11.33 23.51
N PRO A 324 4.22 10.25 23.87
CA PRO A 324 4.63 9.24 22.91
C PRO A 324 3.46 8.34 22.53
N LYS A 325 3.36 8.05 21.24
CA LYS A 325 2.40 7.11 20.67
C LYS A 325 3.14 6.13 19.77
N VAL A 326 3.06 4.84 20.10
CA VAL A 326 3.62 3.80 19.25
C VAL A 326 2.70 3.57 18.06
N LEU A 327 3.20 3.79 16.87
CA LEU A 327 2.48 3.58 15.61
C LEU A 327 2.59 2.13 15.14
N PHE A 328 3.76 1.54 15.32
CA PHE A 328 4.02 0.16 14.92
C PHE A 328 5.14 -0.47 15.76
N ASN A 329 4.96 -1.75 16.13
CA ASN A 329 5.97 -2.60 16.72
C ASN A 329 6.43 -3.63 15.70
N PHE A 330 7.73 -3.68 15.41
CA PHE A 330 8.30 -4.63 14.46
C PHE A 330 8.29 -6.07 15.01
N ASN A 331 8.29 -7.02 14.10
CA ASN A 331 8.30 -8.45 14.37
C ASN A 331 9.13 -9.20 13.31
N SER A 332 9.27 -10.51 13.46
CA SER A 332 10.08 -11.35 12.55
C SER A 332 9.65 -11.33 11.08
N GLN A 333 8.45 -10.86 10.77
CA GLN A 333 7.93 -10.76 9.39
C GLN A 333 8.13 -9.36 8.79
N SER A 334 8.11 -8.32 9.63
CA SER A 334 8.27 -6.93 9.21
C SER A 334 9.71 -6.43 9.23
N GLY A 335 10.62 -7.14 9.89
CA GLY A 335 12.02 -6.77 10.07
C GLY A 335 12.36 -6.33 11.48
N PHE A 336 13.64 -6.01 11.72
CA PHE A 336 14.19 -5.56 13.00
C PHE A 336 15.04 -4.32 12.81
N PHE A 337 15.25 -3.55 13.88
CA PHE A 337 16.12 -2.38 13.88
C PHE A 337 15.73 -1.39 12.77
N PRO A 338 14.58 -0.70 12.91
CA PRO A 338 14.16 0.27 11.91
C PRO A 338 15.10 1.47 11.89
N PHE A 339 15.43 1.92 10.68
CA PHE A 339 16.16 3.16 10.41
C PHE A 339 15.22 4.22 9.87
N GLY A 340 15.66 5.46 9.93
CA GLY A 340 15.02 6.71 9.56
C GLY A 340 13.79 6.68 8.67
N LEU A 341 13.00 7.71 8.79
CA LEU A 341 11.70 7.82 8.14
C LEU A 341 11.70 8.90 7.05
N THR A 342 10.80 8.75 6.08
CA THR A 342 10.43 9.80 5.13
C THR A 342 8.93 9.77 4.88
N PHE A 343 8.29 10.96 4.72
CA PHE A 343 6.88 11.08 4.38
C PHE A 343 6.63 11.10 2.88
N ASP A 344 5.43 10.65 2.48
CA ASP A 344 4.81 11.11 1.25
C ASP A 344 3.76 12.21 1.51
N THR A 345 3.19 12.74 0.45
CA THR A 345 2.16 13.79 0.53
C THR A 345 0.80 13.29 1.06
N ALA A 346 0.60 11.98 1.17
CA ALA A 346 -0.60 11.36 1.73
C ALA A 346 -0.45 11.05 3.23
N GLY A 347 0.73 11.31 3.82
CA GLY A 347 1.04 11.04 5.22
C GLY A 347 1.48 9.60 5.49
N ASN A 348 1.82 8.81 4.46
CA ASN A 348 2.46 7.52 4.67
C ASN A 348 3.92 7.70 5.04
N LEU A 349 4.43 6.83 5.89
CA LEU A 349 5.83 6.78 6.32
C LEU A 349 6.56 5.63 5.59
N TYR A 350 7.75 5.92 5.11
CA TYR A 350 8.64 4.94 4.49
C TYR A 350 9.91 4.83 5.30
N GLY A 351 10.40 3.61 5.50
CA GLY A 351 11.65 3.35 6.22
C GLY A 351 12.27 2.02 5.83
N THR A 352 13.38 1.71 6.47
CA THR A 352 14.11 0.45 6.30
C THR A 352 14.25 -0.28 7.62
N THR A 353 14.54 -1.57 7.56
CA THR A 353 14.95 -2.38 8.72
C THR A 353 16.27 -3.10 8.42
N GLY A 354 17.11 -3.27 9.45
CA GLY A 354 18.42 -3.88 9.32
C GLY A 354 18.44 -5.42 9.30
N GLY A 355 17.31 -6.10 9.50
CA GLY A 355 17.26 -7.57 9.49
C GLY A 355 15.86 -8.14 9.57
N ILE A 356 15.71 -9.43 9.29
CA ILE A 356 14.53 -10.26 9.57
C ILE A 356 15.03 -11.51 10.31
N GLY A 357 14.43 -11.87 11.42
CA GLY A 357 14.71 -12.88 12.45
C GLY A 357 15.26 -14.25 12.11
N SER A 358 15.90 -14.45 11.00
CA SER A 358 16.71 -15.64 10.71
C SER A 358 18.05 -15.23 10.17
N ALA A 359 19.09 -15.96 10.54
CA ALA A 359 20.51 -15.64 10.43
C ALA A 359 21.08 -15.29 9.03
N ASN A 360 20.27 -15.03 8.02
CA ASN A 360 20.70 -14.71 6.66
C ASN A 360 19.69 -13.84 5.89
N VAL A 361 18.87 -13.01 6.54
CA VAL A 361 17.90 -12.16 5.85
C VAL A 361 18.20 -10.68 6.09
N GLY A 362 18.37 -9.96 5.00
CA GLY A 362 19.02 -8.66 4.96
C GLY A 362 18.12 -7.45 5.24
N GLY A 363 16.96 -7.60 5.92
CA GLY A 363 16.12 -6.47 6.23
C GLY A 363 15.06 -6.17 5.18
N THR A 364 14.34 -5.03 5.34
CA THR A 364 13.22 -4.65 4.48
C THR A 364 13.21 -3.16 4.16
N VAL A 365 12.51 -2.80 3.08
CA VAL A 365 11.93 -1.47 2.86
C VAL A 365 10.44 -1.58 3.11
N TYR A 366 9.88 -0.70 3.93
CA TYR A 366 8.46 -0.75 4.32
C TYR A 366 7.74 0.58 4.11
N GLU A 367 6.42 0.49 4.01
CA GLU A 367 5.46 1.58 4.05
C GLU A 367 4.54 1.39 5.26
N LEU A 368 4.36 2.42 6.08
CA LEU A 368 3.33 2.50 7.11
C LEU A 368 2.27 3.49 6.67
N SER A 369 1.01 3.05 6.62
CA SER A 369 -0.12 3.88 6.22
C SER A 369 -1.10 4.07 7.37
N PRO A 370 -1.57 5.31 7.63
CA PRO A 370 -2.59 5.57 8.63
C PRO A 370 -3.93 4.96 8.23
N ARG A 371 -4.69 4.47 9.22
CA ARG A 371 -6.02 3.87 9.04
C ARG A 371 -7.07 4.62 9.83
N PRO A 372 -8.36 4.58 9.44
CA PRO A 372 -9.44 5.11 10.24
C PRO A 372 -9.39 4.56 11.67
N GLY A 373 -9.59 5.44 12.68
CA GLY A 373 -9.50 5.07 14.08
C GLY A 373 -8.11 5.14 14.70
N GLY A 374 -7.11 5.72 13.99
CA GLY A 374 -5.77 5.99 14.51
C GLY A 374 -4.80 4.80 14.50
N ALA A 375 -5.20 3.66 13.97
CA ALA A 375 -4.32 2.52 13.75
C ALA A 375 -3.41 2.75 12.53
N TRP A 376 -2.27 2.07 12.48
CA TRP A 376 -1.36 2.08 11.34
C TRP A 376 -1.20 0.66 10.78
N SER A 377 -1.00 0.54 9.49
CA SER A 377 -0.74 -0.74 8.84
C SER A 377 0.57 -0.71 8.09
N ILE A 378 1.35 -1.80 8.23
CA ILE A 378 2.61 -1.97 7.52
C ILE A 378 2.38 -2.73 6.20
N LYS A 379 3.12 -2.31 5.18
CA LYS A 379 3.33 -3.05 3.93
C LYS A 379 4.83 -3.17 3.69
N VAL A 380 5.36 -4.39 3.65
CA VAL A 380 6.73 -4.64 3.21
C VAL A 380 6.76 -4.48 1.68
N LEU A 381 7.52 -3.49 1.21
CA LEU A 381 7.68 -3.18 -0.21
C LEU A 381 8.75 -4.07 -0.84
N ALA A 382 9.87 -4.26 -0.15
CA ALA A 382 10.97 -5.13 -0.57
C ALA A 382 11.59 -5.81 0.64
N ALA A 383 12.04 -7.05 0.45
CA ALA A 383 12.85 -7.79 1.41
C ALA A 383 14.21 -8.12 0.78
N PHE A 384 15.27 -7.93 1.54
CA PHE A 384 16.65 -8.18 1.11
C PHE A 384 17.08 -9.56 1.54
N ASP A 385 17.91 -10.20 0.73
CA ASP A 385 18.44 -11.55 1.02
C ASP A 385 19.68 -11.54 1.92
N GLY A 386 20.22 -10.35 2.22
CA GLY A 386 21.44 -10.18 3.03
C GLY A 386 22.75 -10.57 2.33
N LEU A 387 22.68 -11.25 1.20
CA LEU A 387 23.83 -11.75 0.46
C LEU A 387 24.05 -10.98 -0.84
N THR A 388 23.13 -11.14 -1.81
CA THR A 388 23.28 -10.49 -3.13
C THR A 388 22.82 -9.04 -3.13
N GLN A 389 21.99 -8.64 -2.18
CA GLN A 389 21.41 -7.31 -2.09
C GLN A 389 21.89 -6.53 -0.86
N GLY A 390 22.45 -7.22 0.14
CA GLY A 390 22.94 -6.62 1.38
C GLY A 390 21.83 -6.32 2.39
N THR A 391 22.17 -5.50 3.38
CA THR A 391 21.28 -5.07 4.47
C THR A 391 21.16 -3.56 4.44
N PRO A 392 19.95 -2.98 4.30
CA PRO A 392 19.74 -1.54 4.41
C PRO A 392 20.22 -1.00 5.76
N ASP A 393 20.82 0.17 5.77
CA ASP A 393 21.45 0.77 6.95
C ASP A 393 21.15 2.26 7.12
N GLY A 394 20.20 2.80 6.36
CA GLY A 394 19.85 4.20 6.42
C GLY A 394 18.43 4.50 5.94
N PRO A 395 17.99 5.76 6.08
CA PRO A 395 16.69 6.19 5.59
C PRO A 395 16.62 6.15 4.07
N VAL A 396 15.44 5.85 3.54
CA VAL A 396 15.20 5.92 2.09
C VAL A 396 15.02 7.37 1.63
N LEU A 397 15.52 7.66 0.43
CA LEU A 397 15.21 8.84 -0.35
C LEU A 397 14.00 8.52 -1.23
N ARG A 398 12.99 9.41 -1.28
CA ARG A 398 11.83 9.27 -2.14
C ARG A 398 11.86 10.33 -3.24
N ASP A 399 11.73 9.92 -4.51
CA ASP A 399 11.61 10.87 -5.63
C ASP A 399 10.15 11.33 -5.85
N ALA A 400 9.96 12.28 -6.76
CA ALA A 400 8.64 12.80 -7.11
C ALA A 400 7.71 11.75 -7.78
N SER A 401 8.28 10.70 -8.35
CA SER A 401 7.54 9.57 -8.95
C SER A 401 7.16 8.50 -7.91
N GLY A 402 7.66 8.63 -6.69
CA GLY A 402 7.43 7.70 -5.59
C GLY A 402 8.44 6.57 -5.49
N ASN A 403 9.48 6.53 -6.34
CA ASN A 403 10.55 5.56 -6.20
C ASN A 403 11.36 5.84 -4.93
N LEU A 404 11.80 4.76 -4.28
CA LEU A 404 12.58 4.80 -3.06
C LEU A 404 14.00 4.34 -3.36
N TYR A 405 14.98 5.13 -2.93
CA TYR A 405 16.40 4.83 -3.12
C TYR A 405 17.09 4.71 -1.77
N GLY A 406 18.02 3.80 -1.65
CA GLY A 406 18.80 3.62 -0.43
C GLY A 406 20.10 2.88 -0.68
N THR A 407 20.85 2.70 0.40
CA THR A 407 22.13 2.00 0.45
C THR A 407 22.05 0.75 1.31
N THR A 408 22.95 -0.20 1.05
CA THR A 408 23.19 -1.34 1.92
C THR A 408 24.67 -1.41 2.29
N ASN A 409 24.97 -1.67 3.55
CA ASN A 409 26.33 -1.68 4.10
C ASN A 409 27.08 -3.01 3.85
N GLY A 410 26.61 -3.86 3.02
CA GLY A 410 27.22 -5.14 2.68
C GLY A 410 26.40 -5.79 1.59
N GLY A 411 26.77 -7.02 1.23
CA GLY A 411 26.14 -7.74 0.13
C GLY A 411 26.53 -7.17 -1.23
N GLY A 412 25.73 -7.50 -2.25
CA GLY A 412 26.13 -7.27 -3.63
C GLY A 412 27.14 -8.31 -4.11
N ILE A 413 27.54 -8.21 -5.39
CA ILE A 413 28.43 -9.21 -6.02
C ILE A 413 29.84 -9.25 -5.42
N TYR A 414 30.23 -8.22 -4.64
CA TYR A 414 31.55 -8.10 -4.02
C TYR A 414 31.48 -8.04 -2.49
N ASP A 415 30.30 -8.23 -1.90
CA ASP A 415 30.05 -8.10 -0.45
C ASP A 415 30.54 -6.76 0.14
N ALA A 416 30.35 -5.69 -0.62
CA ALA A 416 30.87 -4.37 -0.32
C ALA A 416 29.77 -3.29 -0.30
N GLY A 417 28.52 -3.71 -0.35
CA GLY A 417 27.35 -2.85 -0.34
C GLY A 417 26.80 -2.51 -1.72
N THR A 418 25.60 -1.98 -1.73
CA THR A 418 24.86 -1.61 -2.95
C THR A 418 24.16 -0.27 -2.83
N VAL A 419 23.81 0.32 -3.97
CA VAL A 419 22.72 1.29 -4.08
C VAL A 419 21.56 0.59 -4.75
N TYR A 420 20.36 0.74 -4.19
CA TYR A 420 19.13 0.12 -4.70
C TYR A 420 18.03 1.12 -4.98
N GLU A 421 17.10 0.70 -5.82
CA GLU A 421 15.82 1.34 -6.12
C GLU A 421 14.69 0.37 -5.80
N VAL A 422 13.68 0.84 -5.09
CA VAL A 422 12.40 0.16 -4.90
C VAL A 422 11.33 1.00 -5.57
N THR A 423 10.75 0.47 -6.65
CA THR A 423 9.63 1.12 -7.34
C THR A 423 8.33 0.59 -6.76
N PRO A 424 7.58 1.38 -5.97
CA PRO A 424 6.28 0.97 -5.47
C PRO A 424 5.35 0.71 -6.66
N GLN A 425 4.72 -0.47 -6.69
CA GLN A 425 3.70 -0.72 -7.69
C GLN A 425 2.49 0.20 -7.40
N PRO A 426 1.90 0.83 -8.42
CA PRO A 426 0.68 1.60 -8.24
C PRO A 426 -0.37 0.70 -7.56
N ALA A 427 -1.17 1.30 -6.67
CA ALA A 427 -2.25 0.57 -6.01
C ALA A 427 -3.10 -0.13 -7.08
N PRO A 428 -3.43 -1.41 -6.92
CA PRO A 428 -4.26 -2.10 -7.88
C PRO A 428 -5.59 -1.38 -8.03
N THR A 429 -6.09 -1.31 -9.25
CA THR A 429 -7.44 -0.83 -9.55
C THR A 429 -8.30 -2.02 -9.93
N THR A 430 -9.59 -1.96 -9.62
CA THR A 430 -10.55 -2.97 -10.06
C THR A 430 -11.62 -2.35 -10.95
N THR A 431 -12.15 -3.17 -11.84
CA THR A 431 -13.30 -2.84 -12.68
C THR A 431 -14.34 -3.94 -12.54
N THR A 432 -15.61 -3.56 -12.43
CA THR A 432 -16.74 -4.49 -12.40
C THR A 432 -17.56 -4.32 -13.68
N ASN A 433 -17.77 -5.41 -14.40
CA ASN A 433 -18.65 -5.46 -15.56
C ASN A 433 -19.88 -6.32 -15.24
N LEU A 434 -21.09 -5.85 -15.60
CA LEU A 434 -22.35 -6.52 -15.34
C LEU A 434 -23.05 -6.86 -16.65
N VAL A 435 -23.47 -8.12 -16.78
CA VAL A 435 -24.24 -8.61 -17.94
C VAL A 435 -25.46 -9.40 -17.45
N SER A 436 -26.50 -9.43 -18.28
CA SER A 436 -27.71 -10.22 -18.09
C SER A 436 -27.80 -11.35 -19.10
N SER A 437 -28.26 -12.52 -18.69
CA SER A 437 -28.49 -13.67 -19.58
C SER A 437 -29.62 -13.44 -20.59
N LEU A 438 -30.60 -12.62 -20.21
CA LEU A 438 -31.76 -12.27 -21.04
C LEU A 438 -32.11 -10.80 -20.78
N ASN A 439 -32.01 -9.94 -21.82
CA ASN A 439 -32.43 -8.54 -21.73
C ASN A 439 -32.81 -8.01 -23.14
N PRO A 440 -34.10 -7.77 -23.42
CA PRO A 440 -35.25 -7.95 -22.52
C PRO A 440 -35.55 -9.41 -22.20
N SER A 441 -36.15 -9.66 -21.03
CA SER A 441 -36.75 -10.92 -20.65
C SER A 441 -38.28 -10.81 -20.66
N ILE A 442 -39.00 -11.94 -20.70
CA ILE A 442 -40.45 -11.99 -20.58
C ILE A 442 -40.80 -12.36 -19.13
N TYR A 443 -41.91 -11.83 -18.61
CA TYR A 443 -42.39 -12.16 -17.27
C TYR A 443 -42.46 -13.68 -17.04
N GLY A 444 -41.95 -14.14 -15.90
CA GLY A 444 -41.84 -15.56 -15.56
C GLY A 444 -40.56 -16.23 -16.05
N GLN A 445 -39.76 -15.61 -16.91
CA GLN A 445 -38.47 -16.15 -17.29
C GLN A 445 -37.43 -15.97 -16.19
N LYS A 446 -36.54 -16.94 -16.12
CA LYS A 446 -35.38 -16.92 -15.22
C LYS A 446 -34.27 -16.05 -15.82
N VAL A 447 -33.87 -15.01 -15.12
CA VAL A 447 -32.76 -14.12 -15.50
C VAL A 447 -31.58 -14.36 -14.57
N THR A 448 -30.39 -14.52 -15.14
CA THR A 448 -29.13 -14.59 -14.40
C THR A 448 -28.28 -13.36 -14.71
N TRP A 449 -27.90 -12.62 -13.69
CA TRP A 449 -26.95 -11.53 -13.79
C TRP A 449 -25.57 -12.03 -13.42
N SER A 450 -24.57 -11.72 -14.24
CA SER A 450 -23.18 -12.09 -14.04
C SER A 450 -22.34 -10.84 -13.91
N ALA A 451 -21.68 -10.68 -12.77
CA ALA A 451 -20.71 -9.62 -12.51
C ALA A 451 -19.30 -10.18 -12.61
N THR A 452 -18.49 -9.65 -13.52
CA THR A 452 -17.07 -9.99 -13.65
C THR A 452 -16.24 -8.87 -13.08
N VAL A 453 -15.40 -9.17 -12.09
CA VAL A 453 -14.45 -8.25 -11.48
C VAL A 453 -13.05 -8.57 -11.99
N ARG A 454 -12.37 -7.55 -12.51
CA ARG A 454 -10.97 -7.64 -12.97
C ARG A 454 -10.13 -6.65 -12.20
N THR A 455 -8.87 -7.01 -11.97
CA THR A 455 -7.87 -6.17 -11.31
C THR A 455 -6.71 -5.86 -12.24
N SER A 456 -6.06 -4.71 -12.05
CA SER A 456 -4.74 -4.42 -12.61
C SER A 456 -3.60 -5.06 -11.80
N GLY A 457 -3.90 -5.58 -10.59
CA GLY A 457 -2.95 -6.27 -9.73
C GLY A 457 -2.76 -7.75 -10.12
N SER A 458 -1.85 -8.42 -9.42
CA SER A 458 -1.51 -9.83 -9.68
C SER A 458 -2.44 -10.83 -8.98
N THR A 459 -3.23 -10.39 -8.00
CA THR A 459 -4.11 -11.25 -7.20
C THR A 459 -5.53 -11.24 -7.76
N VAL A 460 -6.08 -12.43 -8.04
CA VAL A 460 -7.49 -12.54 -8.48
C VAL A 460 -8.40 -11.97 -7.40
N PRO A 461 -9.36 -11.08 -7.75
CA PRO A 461 -10.31 -10.54 -6.79
C PRO A 461 -11.14 -11.65 -6.13
N THR A 462 -11.31 -11.53 -4.82
CA THR A 462 -12.11 -12.44 -3.98
C THR A 462 -13.20 -11.66 -3.25
N GLY A 463 -14.03 -12.35 -2.47
CA GLY A 463 -15.06 -11.68 -1.67
C GLY A 463 -16.39 -11.58 -2.38
N ARG A 464 -17.17 -10.55 -2.07
CA ARG A 464 -18.60 -10.47 -2.38
C ARG A 464 -18.94 -9.36 -3.35
N VAL A 465 -19.83 -9.66 -4.29
CA VAL A 465 -20.52 -8.68 -5.14
C VAL A 465 -21.96 -8.55 -4.67
N LYS A 466 -22.43 -7.31 -4.50
CA LYS A 466 -23.83 -6.96 -4.23
C LYS A 466 -24.48 -6.53 -5.54
N PHE A 467 -25.66 -7.06 -5.84
CA PHE A 467 -26.50 -6.62 -6.94
C PHE A 467 -27.53 -5.65 -6.37
N THR A 468 -27.59 -4.42 -6.91
CA THR A 468 -28.43 -3.34 -6.36
C THR A 468 -29.23 -2.68 -7.47
N TRP A 469 -30.47 -2.29 -7.20
CA TRP A 469 -31.15 -1.30 -8.00
C TRP A 469 -31.39 -0.04 -7.15
N SER A 470 -30.90 1.08 -7.63
CA SER A 470 -30.78 2.29 -6.84
C SER A 470 -29.98 2.00 -5.54
N VAL A 471 -30.56 2.21 -4.37
CA VAL A 471 -29.93 1.99 -3.05
C VAL A 471 -30.23 0.61 -2.43
N PHE A 472 -31.10 -0.18 -3.05
CA PHE A 472 -31.54 -1.46 -2.49
C PHE A 472 -30.73 -2.64 -3.00
N THR A 473 -30.17 -3.42 -2.09
CA THR A 473 -29.52 -4.69 -2.45
C THR A 473 -30.58 -5.76 -2.72
N VAL A 474 -30.63 -6.24 -3.96
CA VAL A 474 -31.58 -7.28 -4.41
C VAL A 474 -31.01 -8.68 -4.30
N GLY A 475 -29.69 -8.79 -4.15
CA GLY A 475 -29.00 -10.04 -3.95
C GLY A 475 -27.50 -9.85 -3.83
N SER A 476 -26.77 -10.90 -3.49
CA SER A 476 -25.32 -10.90 -3.47
C SER A 476 -24.77 -12.31 -3.72
N ALA A 477 -23.57 -12.38 -4.29
CA ALA A 477 -22.86 -13.64 -4.51
C ALA A 477 -21.36 -13.46 -4.24
N LEU A 478 -20.66 -14.54 -3.94
CA LEU A 478 -19.20 -14.57 -3.87
C LEU A 478 -18.62 -14.67 -5.28
N LEU A 479 -17.46 -14.09 -5.46
CA LEU A 479 -16.64 -14.30 -6.65
C LEU A 479 -16.11 -15.74 -6.66
N ASP A 480 -16.14 -16.37 -7.80
CA ASP A 480 -15.47 -17.65 -8.06
C ASP A 480 -13.97 -17.43 -8.38
N SER A 481 -13.25 -18.51 -8.65
CA SER A 481 -11.81 -18.47 -8.98
C SER A 481 -11.47 -17.72 -10.28
N SER A 482 -12.47 -17.42 -11.11
CA SER A 482 -12.31 -16.62 -12.34
C SER A 482 -12.71 -15.16 -12.17
N GLY A 483 -13.08 -14.74 -10.95
CA GLY A 483 -13.52 -13.40 -10.62
C GLY A 483 -14.95 -13.10 -11.08
N VAL A 484 -15.83 -14.12 -11.12
CA VAL A 484 -17.22 -13.96 -11.55
C VAL A 484 -18.18 -14.28 -10.38
N ALA A 485 -19.15 -13.39 -10.18
CA ALA A 485 -20.26 -13.60 -9.25
C ALA A 485 -21.58 -13.64 -10.03
N THR A 486 -22.44 -14.64 -9.77
CA THR A 486 -23.73 -14.79 -10.44
C THR A 486 -24.88 -14.73 -9.46
N PHE A 487 -25.95 -14.05 -9.86
CA PHE A 487 -27.19 -13.98 -9.11
C PHE A 487 -28.39 -14.18 -10.04
N THR A 488 -29.32 -15.05 -9.63
CA THR A 488 -30.45 -15.46 -10.48
C THR A 488 -31.77 -15.06 -9.86
N ARG A 489 -32.72 -14.60 -10.70
CA ARG A 489 -34.06 -14.23 -10.32
C ARG A 489 -35.09 -14.66 -11.37
N SER A 490 -36.30 -15.06 -10.93
CA SER A 490 -37.37 -15.51 -11.83
C SER A 490 -38.73 -14.83 -11.56
N ASN A 491 -38.79 -13.88 -10.62
CA ASN A 491 -40.02 -13.23 -10.17
C ASN A 491 -40.00 -11.71 -10.38
N LEU A 492 -39.40 -11.26 -11.47
CA LEU A 492 -39.43 -9.85 -11.86
C LEU A 492 -40.74 -9.55 -12.58
N SER A 493 -41.47 -8.54 -12.13
CA SER A 493 -42.65 -8.00 -12.85
C SER A 493 -42.22 -7.36 -14.18
N ALA A 494 -43.20 -7.17 -15.07
CA ALA A 494 -42.97 -6.44 -16.31
C ALA A 494 -42.69 -4.97 -15.99
N ASP A 495 -41.42 -4.54 -16.11
CA ASP A 495 -40.95 -3.19 -15.81
C ASP A 495 -39.46 -3.07 -16.26
N SER A 496 -38.85 -1.90 -15.99
CA SER A 496 -37.42 -1.65 -16.20
C SER A 496 -36.71 -1.44 -14.88
N TYR A 497 -35.64 -2.20 -14.65
CA TYR A 497 -34.85 -2.24 -13.42
C TYR A 497 -33.42 -1.75 -13.67
N PRO A 498 -33.05 -0.53 -13.18
CA PRO A 498 -31.68 -0.03 -13.27
C PRO A 498 -30.80 -0.78 -12.26
N LEU A 499 -30.03 -1.76 -12.72
CA LEU A 499 -29.21 -2.65 -11.92
C LEU A 499 -27.75 -2.25 -11.96
N THR A 500 -27.07 -2.28 -10.82
CA THR A 500 -25.63 -2.20 -10.70
C THR A 500 -25.06 -3.37 -9.89
N ALA A 501 -23.83 -3.74 -10.18
CA ALA A 501 -23.05 -4.68 -9.40
C ALA A 501 -21.96 -3.93 -8.64
N VAL A 502 -21.95 -4.07 -7.32
CA VAL A 502 -20.98 -3.44 -6.41
C VAL A 502 -20.08 -4.49 -5.81
N TYR A 503 -18.83 -4.52 -6.25
CA TYR A 503 -17.77 -5.29 -5.60
C TYR A 503 -17.29 -4.51 -4.38
N VAL A 504 -17.29 -5.15 -3.21
CA VAL A 504 -16.94 -4.47 -1.95
C VAL A 504 -15.44 -4.38 -1.68
N GLY A 505 -14.62 -5.05 -2.51
CA GLY A 505 -13.17 -5.17 -2.31
C GLY A 505 -12.77 -6.35 -1.43
N ASP A 506 -11.48 -6.65 -1.43
CA ASP A 506 -10.80 -7.56 -0.50
C ASP A 506 -9.50 -6.90 0.00
N ALA A 507 -8.64 -7.65 0.71
CA ALA A 507 -7.41 -7.11 1.29
C ALA A 507 -6.41 -6.57 0.23
N ASN A 508 -6.47 -7.07 -1.01
CA ASN A 508 -5.52 -6.77 -2.08
C ASN A 508 -6.16 -6.04 -3.28
N ASN A 509 -7.48 -5.95 -3.31
CA ASN A 509 -8.23 -5.42 -4.44
C ASN A 509 -9.28 -4.42 -3.93
N PRO A 510 -9.25 -3.14 -4.34
CA PRO A 510 -10.23 -2.15 -3.93
C PRO A 510 -11.62 -2.48 -4.50
N GLY A 511 -12.66 -1.90 -3.90
CA GLY A 511 -14.03 -2.02 -4.41
C GLY A 511 -14.23 -1.30 -5.74
N SER A 512 -15.21 -1.77 -6.51
CA SER A 512 -15.62 -1.12 -7.76
C SER A 512 -17.11 -1.35 -8.07
N THR A 513 -17.69 -0.48 -8.88
CA THR A 513 -19.12 -0.54 -9.25
C THR A 513 -19.24 -0.59 -10.78
N SER A 514 -20.14 -1.43 -11.27
CA SER A 514 -20.42 -1.53 -12.71
C SER A 514 -21.15 -0.29 -13.23
N ALA A 515 -21.14 -0.09 -14.54
CA ALA A 515 -22.14 0.74 -15.19
C ALA A 515 -23.56 0.20 -14.90
N VAL A 516 -24.57 1.08 -14.99
CA VAL A 516 -25.97 0.68 -14.84
C VAL A 516 -26.39 -0.19 -16.01
N LEU A 517 -26.91 -1.38 -15.71
CA LEU A 517 -27.59 -2.26 -16.65
C LEU A 517 -29.12 -2.09 -16.47
N ASN A 518 -29.84 -1.57 -17.45
CA ASN A 518 -31.28 -1.56 -17.42
C ASN A 518 -31.82 -2.93 -17.82
N GLN A 519 -32.26 -3.72 -16.85
CA GLN A 519 -32.96 -4.98 -17.10
C GLN A 519 -34.41 -4.68 -17.45
N VAL A 520 -34.80 -4.98 -18.67
CA VAL A 520 -36.18 -4.84 -19.14
C VAL A 520 -36.89 -6.18 -19.03
N VAL A 521 -38.07 -6.19 -18.46
CA VAL A 521 -38.98 -7.33 -18.41
C VAL A 521 -40.28 -6.92 -19.15
N THR A 522 -40.63 -7.65 -20.20
CA THR A 522 -41.86 -7.44 -20.94
C THR A 522 -42.98 -8.34 -20.44
N GLU A 523 -44.23 -7.96 -20.70
CA GLU A 523 -45.37 -8.81 -20.43
C GLU A 523 -45.28 -10.17 -21.11
N ALA A 524 -45.80 -11.21 -20.45
CA ALA A 524 -45.95 -12.52 -21.06
C ALA A 524 -47.11 -12.49 -22.07
N THR A 525 -46.83 -12.88 -23.28
CA THR A 525 -47.87 -12.96 -24.32
C THR A 525 -48.83 -14.10 -24.03
N THR A 526 -50.11 -13.94 -24.44
CA THR A 526 -51.13 -14.99 -24.37
C THR A 526 -51.72 -15.28 -25.74
N SER A 527 -52.23 -16.47 -25.90
CA SER A 527 -53.10 -16.87 -27.01
C SER A 527 -54.38 -17.42 -26.49
N ALA A 528 -55.49 -17.12 -27.16
CA ALA A 528 -56.84 -17.58 -26.82
C ALA A 528 -57.40 -18.52 -27.88
N THR A 529 -58.14 -19.52 -27.45
CA THR A 529 -59.01 -20.33 -28.32
C THR A 529 -60.38 -20.46 -27.66
N LEU A 530 -61.45 -20.50 -28.43
CA LEU A 530 -62.81 -20.65 -27.95
C LEU A 530 -63.54 -21.75 -28.67
N THR A 531 -64.18 -22.62 -27.91
CA THR A 531 -65.07 -23.68 -28.44
C THR A 531 -66.43 -23.60 -27.80
N SER A 532 -67.48 -24.08 -28.48
CA SER A 532 -68.81 -24.19 -27.96
C SER A 532 -69.35 -25.61 -28.13
N SER A 533 -70.13 -26.09 -27.15
CA SER A 533 -70.72 -27.41 -27.20
C SER A 533 -72.07 -27.46 -26.44
N PRO A 534 -73.12 -27.98 -27.04
CA PRO A 534 -73.24 -28.46 -28.42
C PRO A 534 -73.25 -27.27 -29.43
N ASN A 535 -72.79 -27.51 -30.68
CA ASN A 535 -72.90 -26.59 -31.77
C ASN A 535 -73.10 -27.37 -33.09
N PRO A 536 -74.27 -27.33 -33.72
CA PRO A 536 -75.43 -26.54 -33.35
C PRO A 536 -76.14 -27.01 -32.07
N SER A 537 -76.99 -26.11 -31.49
CA SER A 537 -77.87 -26.40 -30.35
C SER A 537 -79.35 -26.16 -30.74
N THR A 538 -80.24 -26.63 -29.89
CA THR A 538 -81.69 -26.31 -29.97
C THR A 538 -82.06 -25.12 -29.05
N PRO A 539 -83.20 -24.48 -29.22
CA PRO A 539 -83.67 -23.38 -28.34
C PRO A 539 -83.71 -23.83 -26.87
N ALA A 540 -83.31 -22.95 -25.94
CA ALA A 540 -83.19 -23.21 -24.50
C ALA A 540 -82.26 -24.35 -24.11
N GLN A 541 -81.49 -25.00 -25.03
CA GLN A 541 -80.46 -25.95 -24.71
C GLN A 541 -79.26 -25.25 -24.11
N ALA A 542 -78.73 -25.78 -23.04
CA ALA A 542 -77.53 -25.30 -22.41
C ALA A 542 -76.33 -25.49 -23.32
N VAL A 543 -75.64 -24.38 -23.69
CA VAL A 543 -74.42 -24.35 -24.49
C VAL A 543 -73.28 -23.92 -23.58
N THR A 544 -72.22 -24.73 -23.55
CA THR A 544 -71.00 -24.39 -22.79
C THR A 544 -69.93 -23.88 -23.73
N PHE A 545 -69.52 -22.65 -23.49
CA PHE A 545 -68.34 -22.02 -24.11
C PHE A 545 -67.11 -22.31 -23.27
N THR A 546 -66.05 -22.84 -23.89
CA THR A 546 -64.78 -23.12 -23.24
C THR A 546 -63.69 -22.28 -23.89
N ALA A 547 -63.25 -21.25 -23.19
CA ALA A 547 -62.07 -20.47 -23.56
C ALA A 547 -60.82 -21.15 -22.99
N THR A 548 -59.80 -21.31 -23.83
CA THR A 548 -58.46 -21.77 -23.37
C THR A 548 -57.48 -20.65 -23.63
N ILE A 549 -56.80 -20.19 -22.56
CA ILE A 549 -55.79 -19.15 -22.59
C ILE A 549 -54.46 -19.82 -22.26
N SER A 550 -53.51 -19.69 -23.15
CA SER A 550 -52.16 -20.27 -22.97
C SER A 550 -51.09 -19.18 -23.06
N SER A 551 -50.05 -19.29 -22.26
CA SER A 551 -48.86 -18.48 -22.28
C SER A 551 -47.59 -19.33 -22.18
N PRO A 552 -46.51 -18.95 -22.84
CA PRO A 552 -45.28 -19.76 -22.91
C PRO A 552 -44.47 -19.72 -21.62
N THR A 553 -44.65 -18.75 -20.74
CA THR A 553 -43.76 -18.55 -19.56
C THR A 553 -44.46 -18.71 -18.21
N VAL A 554 -45.75 -18.35 -18.12
CA VAL A 554 -46.54 -18.40 -16.87
C VAL A 554 -47.98 -18.84 -17.16
N ALA A 555 -48.63 -19.42 -16.18
CA ALA A 555 -50.07 -19.71 -16.31
C ALA A 555 -50.88 -18.43 -16.19
N ALA A 556 -51.76 -18.16 -17.19
CA ALA A 556 -52.73 -17.08 -17.09
C ALA A 556 -53.77 -17.37 -16.00
N ASN A 557 -54.13 -16.35 -15.27
CA ASN A 557 -55.17 -16.40 -14.23
C ASN A 557 -56.13 -15.20 -14.36
N GLY A 558 -57.25 -15.23 -13.64
CA GLY A 558 -58.24 -14.17 -13.67
C GLY A 558 -59.47 -14.45 -14.53
N PRO A 559 -60.35 -13.48 -14.72
CA PRO A 559 -61.62 -13.63 -15.43
C PRO A 559 -61.47 -13.59 -16.95
N VAL A 560 -62.28 -14.39 -17.63
CA VAL A 560 -62.57 -14.26 -19.08
C VAL A 560 -64.00 -13.79 -19.24
N THR A 561 -64.22 -12.75 -20.06
CA THR A 561 -65.50 -12.20 -20.37
C THR A 561 -66.02 -12.76 -21.70
N PHE A 562 -67.24 -13.29 -21.71
CA PHE A 562 -67.91 -13.80 -22.90
C PHE A 562 -68.93 -12.75 -23.39
N THR A 563 -68.87 -12.38 -24.66
CA THR A 563 -69.75 -11.38 -25.27
C THR A 563 -70.35 -11.88 -26.56
N ALA A 564 -71.60 -11.46 -26.86
CA ALA A 564 -72.23 -11.56 -28.18
C ALA A 564 -72.37 -10.15 -28.74
N GLY A 565 -71.56 -9.76 -29.70
CA GLY A 565 -71.40 -8.39 -30.10
C GLY A 565 -71.03 -7.46 -28.92
N LYS A 566 -71.93 -6.50 -28.59
CA LYS A 566 -71.76 -5.57 -27.45
C LYS A 566 -72.37 -6.10 -26.13
N THR A 567 -73.14 -7.20 -26.18
CA THR A 567 -73.80 -7.76 -24.98
C THR A 567 -72.87 -8.71 -24.23
N VAL A 568 -72.67 -8.43 -22.93
CA VAL A 568 -71.95 -9.31 -22.04
C VAL A 568 -72.88 -10.48 -21.69
N LEU A 569 -72.44 -11.71 -22.02
CA LEU A 569 -73.16 -12.94 -21.68
C LEU A 569 -72.83 -13.37 -20.26
N GLY A 570 -71.58 -13.21 -19.84
CA GLY A 570 -71.10 -13.56 -18.52
C GLY A 570 -69.59 -13.59 -18.41
N THR A 571 -69.09 -13.91 -17.23
CA THR A 571 -67.65 -14.07 -16.93
C THR A 571 -67.40 -15.42 -16.29
N ALA A 572 -66.21 -15.99 -16.50
CA ALA A 572 -65.75 -17.18 -15.81
C ALA A 572 -64.27 -17.07 -15.46
N GLN A 573 -63.86 -17.61 -14.32
CA GLN A 573 -62.50 -17.63 -13.87
C GLN A 573 -61.66 -18.69 -14.60
N LEU A 574 -60.43 -18.39 -14.92
CA LEU A 574 -59.45 -19.34 -15.43
C LEU A 574 -59.09 -20.36 -14.34
N SER A 575 -59.17 -21.63 -14.66
CA SER A 575 -58.67 -22.75 -13.86
C SER A 575 -57.94 -23.69 -14.78
N GLY A 576 -56.62 -23.92 -14.53
CA GLY A 576 -55.77 -24.71 -15.44
C GLY A 576 -55.77 -24.19 -16.88
N GLY A 577 -55.76 -22.88 -17.07
CA GLY A 577 -55.77 -22.23 -18.36
C GLY A 577 -57.11 -22.24 -19.09
N LYS A 578 -58.20 -22.71 -18.50
CA LYS A 578 -59.54 -22.80 -19.10
C LYS A 578 -60.60 -22.03 -18.30
N ALA A 579 -61.44 -21.29 -18.99
CA ALA A 579 -62.64 -20.67 -18.46
C ALA A 579 -63.87 -21.24 -19.14
N LYS A 580 -64.86 -21.72 -18.37
CA LYS A 580 -66.12 -22.30 -18.90
C LYS A 580 -67.28 -21.42 -18.49
N PHE A 581 -68.08 -21.04 -19.49
CA PHE A 581 -69.33 -20.30 -19.29
C PHE A 581 -70.48 -21.07 -19.97
N THR A 582 -71.56 -21.28 -19.27
CA THR A 582 -72.76 -22.00 -19.81
C THR A 582 -73.95 -21.08 -19.81
N THR A 583 -74.68 -21.09 -20.93
CA THR A 583 -75.94 -20.32 -21.09
C THR A 583 -76.94 -21.13 -21.90
N SER A 584 -78.23 -20.91 -21.64
CA SER A 584 -79.34 -21.45 -22.42
C SER A 584 -80.23 -20.31 -23.05
N THR A 585 -79.74 -19.06 -23.00
CA THR A 585 -80.50 -17.86 -23.41
C THR A 585 -80.19 -17.39 -24.83
N LEU A 586 -79.47 -18.20 -25.62
CA LEU A 586 -79.19 -17.81 -27.02
C LEU A 586 -80.39 -17.96 -27.88
N THR A 587 -80.59 -16.98 -28.74
CA THR A 587 -81.73 -16.88 -29.70
C THR A 587 -81.49 -17.73 -30.95
N VAL A 588 -82.54 -18.22 -31.59
CA VAL A 588 -82.45 -18.93 -32.88
C VAL A 588 -81.70 -18.10 -33.91
N GLY A 589 -80.78 -18.74 -34.60
CA GLY A 589 -79.85 -18.13 -35.60
C GLY A 589 -78.41 -18.33 -35.26
N SER A 590 -77.52 -17.63 -35.96
CA SER A 590 -76.11 -17.67 -35.77
C SER A 590 -75.61 -16.49 -34.94
N THR A 591 -74.93 -16.75 -33.83
CA THR A 591 -74.40 -15.76 -32.91
C THR A 591 -72.90 -15.91 -32.77
N THR A 592 -72.12 -14.91 -33.09
CA THR A 592 -70.67 -14.91 -32.80
C THR A 592 -70.45 -14.53 -31.35
N VAL A 593 -69.88 -15.45 -30.60
CA VAL A 593 -69.47 -15.26 -29.20
C VAL A 593 -67.96 -15.08 -29.17
N THR A 594 -67.50 -14.03 -28.47
CA THR A 594 -66.11 -13.72 -28.23
C THR A 594 -65.79 -13.89 -26.76
N ALA A 595 -64.72 -14.62 -26.47
CA ALA A 595 -64.11 -14.72 -25.14
C ALA A 595 -62.89 -13.80 -25.10
N THR A 596 -62.86 -12.86 -24.14
CA THR A 596 -61.76 -11.91 -23.95
C THR A 596 -61.16 -12.06 -22.57
N TYR A 597 -59.87 -12.36 -22.56
CA TYR A 597 -59.00 -12.26 -21.38
C TYR A 597 -58.31 -10.92 -21.44
N GLN A 598 -58.47 -10.09 -20.41
CA GLN A 598 -57.93 -8.73 -20.39
C GLN A 598 -56.44 -8.68 -20.07
N GLY A 599 -55.86 -9.73 -19.42
CA GLY A 599 -54.54 -9.71 -18.89
C GLY A 599 -54.41 -8.86 -17.61
N ASP A 600 -53.18 -8.60 -17.22
CA ASP A 600 -52.78 -7.71 -16.11
C ASP A 600 -51.49 -6.98 -16.47
N SER A 601 -50.85 -6.32 -15.51
CA SER A 601 -49.57 -5.60 -15.70
C SER A 601 -48.37 -6.50 -16.11
N ASN A 602 -48.55 -7.82 -16.01
CA ASN A 602 -47.48 -8.79 -16.28
C ASN A 602 -47.81 -9.75 -17.43
N ILE A 603 -49.10 -9.89 -17.75
CA ILE A 603 -49.60 -10.86 -18.73
C ILE A 603 -50.52 -10.13 -19.71
N ALA A 604 -50.18 -10.15 -20.97
CA ALA A 604 -50.93 -9.50 -22.05
C ALA A 604 -52.28 -10.18 -22.25
N GLY A 605 -53.28 -9.40 -22.60
CA GLY A 605 -54.63 -9.88 -22.94
C GLY A 605 -54.70 -10.62 -24.28
N SER A 606 -55.72 -11.45 -24.47
CA SER A 606 -56.02 -12.11 -25.74
C SER A 606 -57.52 -12.40 -25.88
N SER A 607 -57.97 -12.61 -27.12
CA SER A 607 -59.38 -12.92 -27.41
C SER A 607 -59.51 -13.96 -28.51
N ALA A 608 -60.61 -14.68 -28.49
CA ALA A 608 -61.01 -15.63 -29.53
C ALA A 608 -62.53 -15.64 -29.70
N SER A 609 -62.96 -15.96 -30.90
CA SER A 609 -64.39 -16.02 -31.21
C SER A 609 -64.80 -17.36 -31.80
N VAL A 610 -66.03 -17.72 -31.57
CA VAL A 610 -66.68 -18.91 -32.18
C VAL A 610 -68.09 -18.54 -32.61
N THR A 611 -68.56 -19.04 -33.74
CA THR A 611 -69.94 -18.90 -34.15
C THR A 611 -70.76 -20.03 -33.60
N GLN A 612 -71.72 -19.74 -32.77
CA GLN A 612 -72.73 -20.69 -32.25
C GLN A 612 -74.00 -20.58 -33.08
N THR A 613 -74.49 -21.72 -33.55
CA THR A 613 -75.74 -21.84 -34.27
C THR A 613 -76.79 -22.48 -33.37
N VAL A 614 -78.00 -21.82 -33.25
CA VAL A 614 -79.16 -22.37 -32.60
C VAL A 614 -80.17 -22.66 -33.70
N GLN A 615 -80.50 -23.92 -33.87
CA GLN A 615 -81.47 -24.40 -34.89
C GLN A 615 -82.83 -24.61 -34.25
N PRO A 616 -83.95 -24.34 -34.97
CA PRO A 616 -85.28 -24.56 -34.47
C PRO A 616 -85.53 -25.98 -34.03
#